data_1f2f2a82ef74ab68aa1b367c3f010f93
#
_entry.id   1f2f2a82ef74ab68aa1b367c3f010f93
#
_cell.length_a   1.000
_cell.length_b   1.000
_cell.length_c   1.000
_cell.angle_alpha   90.00
_cell.angle_beta   90.00
_cell.angle_gamma   90.00
#
_symmetry.space_group_name_H-M   'P 1'
#
loop_
_entity.id
_entity.type
_entity.pdbx_description
1 polymer ?
#
loop_
_entity_poly.entity_id
_entity_poly.type
_entity_poly.pdbx_seq_one_letter_code
_entity_poly.pdbx_strand_id
1 'polypeptide(L)'
;MFKSERVFDDNLLLSYFDDGYISDRIAIKDSEIHVWFLDIGNYDEYHMKSLFDILTLDEKAKMSHYVHVADQKRFLVGHSMLRILLSRYLAREPTDIILLNSKHGKLYMPQSNVSFNISHSGNRVALAFVKEKKIGVD
;
A
#
# COMPACT_ATOMS: atom_id res chain seq x y z
N MET A 1 -5.71 -18.98 13.24
CA MET A 1 -6.96 -18.51 12.61
C MET A 1 -7.22 -17.08 13.01
N PHE A 2 -7.62 -16.27 12.04
CA PHE A 2 -7.98 -14.88 12.31
C PHE A 2 -9.38 -14.82 12.90
N LYS A 3 -9.53 -14.07 13.98
CA LYS A 3 -10.81 -13.92 14.68
C LYS A 3 -11.57 -12.69 14.24
N SER A 4 -10.91 -11.72 13.63
CA SER A 4 -11.57 -10.52 13.15
C SER A 4 -10.94 -10.02 11.88
N GLU A 5 -11.79 -9.45 11.04
CA GLU A 5 -11.39 -8.82 9.78
C GLU A 5 -11.92 -7.40 9.79
N ARG A 6 -11.07 -6.45 9.40
CA ARG A 6 -11.46 -5.06 9.26
C ARG A 6 -11.24 -4.64 7.82
N VAL A 7 -12.28 -4.07 7.22
CA VAL A 7 -12.27 -3.65 5.83
C VAL A 7 -12.32 -2.13 5.78
N PHE A 8 -11.44 -1.55 4.99
CA PHE A 8 -11.33 -0.11 4.80
C PHE A 8 -11.41 0.21 3.31
N ASP A 9 -11.89 1.40 3.00
CA ASP A 9 -11.82 1.92 1.65
C ASP A 9 -10.94 3.18 1.63
N ASP A 10 -10.67 3.69 0.43
CA ASP A 10 -9.80 4.84 0.26
C ASP A 10 -10.45 6.18 0.62
N ASN A 11 -11.74 6.22 0.88
CA ASN A 11 -12.38 7.44 1.35
C ASN A 11 -11.75 7.94 2.65
N LEU A 12 -11.39 7.00 3.53
CA LEU A 12 -10.71 7.33 4.78
C LEU A 12 -9.33 7.94 4.51
N LEU A 13 -8.68 7.52 3.44
CA LEU A 13 -7.33 7.97 3.10
C LEU A 13 -7.31 9.24 2.27
N LEU A 14 -8.34 9.46 1.46
CA LEU A 14 -8.39 10.62 0.58
C LEU A 14 -8.49 11.95 1.35
N SER A 15 -9.18 11.95 2.47
CA SER A 15 -9.25 13.12 3.33
C SER A 15 -7.89 13.62 3.80
N TYR A 16 -6.93 12.76 3.79
CA TYR A 16 -5.56 12.93 4.15
C TYR A 16 -4.78 13.87 3.23
N PHE A 17 -5.07 13.80 1.94
CA PHE A 17 -4.43 14.67 0.98
C PHE A 17 -4.84 16.13 1.16
N ASP A 18 -6.05 16.35 1.68
CA ASP A 18 -6.56 17.68 1.92
C ASP A 18 -5.86 18.37 3.07
N ASP A 19 -5.50 17.61 4.09
CA ASP A 19 -4.84 18.13 5.28
C ASP A 19 -3.32 18.11 5.18
N GLY A 20 -2.76 17.43 4.18
CA GLY A 20 -1.32 17.29 3.99
C GLY A 20 -0.63 16.56 5.11
N TYR A 21 -1.34 15.76 5.87
CA TYR A 21 -0.82 15.21 7.09
C TYR A 21 -1.41 13.85 7.44
N ILE A 22 -0.56 12.84 7.62
CA ILE A 22 -0.92 11.58 8.22
C ILE A 22 -0.22 11.46 9.55
N SER A 23 -0.92 11.64 10.61
CA SER A 23 -0.28 11.54 11.91
C SER A 23 -0.57 10.25 12.62
N ASP A 24 -1.68 9.64 12.31
CA ASP A 24 -2.20 8.64 13.22
C ASP A 24 -1.69 7.25 12.87
N ARG A 25 -1.04 6.66 13.85
CA ARG A 25 -0.66 5.27 13.78
C ARG A 25 -1.91 4.41 13.70
N ILE A 26 -1.87 3.41 12.82
CA ILE A 26 -2.92 2.41 12.74
C ILE A 26 -2.51 1.23 13.60
N ALA A 27 -3.36 0.86 14.57
CA ALA A 27 -3.12 -0.31 15.40
C ALA A 27 -3.68 -1.55 14.72
N ILE A 28 -2.92 -2.63 14.77
CA ILE A 28 -3.35 -3.93 14.28
C ILE A 28 -3.01 -4.99 15.33
N LYS A 29 -3.99 -5.81 15.68
CA LYS A 29 -3.84 -6.87 16.67
C LYS A 29 -3.37 -8.16 16.01
N ASP A 30 -2.78 -9.05 16.81
CA ASP A 30 -2.24 -10.33 16.32
C ASP A 30 -3.28 -11.19 15.59
N SER A 31 -4.54 -11.11 16.00
CA SER A 31 -5.60 -11.93 15.41
C SER A 31 -6.40 -11.21 14.34
N GLU A 32 -6.00 -10.00 13.97
CA GLU A 32 -6.72 -9.22 12.96
C GLU A 32 -6.07 -9.34 11.59
N ILE A 33 -6.92 -9.27 10.58
CA ILE A 33 -6.48 -9.00 9.21
C ILE A 33 -7.16 -7.70 8.78
N HIS A 34 -6.36 -6.78 8.24
CA HIS A 34 -6.85 -5.51 7.69
C HIS A 34 -6.79 -5.56 6.18
N VAL A 35 -7.89 -5.23 5.53
CA VAL A 35 -7.95 -5.18 4.06
C VAL A 35 -8.37 -3.79 3.64
N TRP A 36 -7.58 -3.18 2.77
CA TRP A 36 -7.83 -1.86 2.21
C TRP A 36 -8.16 -2.00 0.74
N PHE A 37 -9.33 -1.52 0.34
CA PHE A 37 -9.74 -1.51 -1.06
C PHE A 37 -9.58 -0.10 -1.60
N LEU A 38 -8.80 0.03 -2.66
CA LEU A 38 -8.49 1.30 -3.30
C LEU A 38 -9.06 1.27 -4.71
N ASP A 39 -9.77 2.32 -5.08
CA ASP A 39 -10.28 2.48 -6.45
C ASP A 39 -9.46 3.55 -7.14
N ILE A 40 -8.74 3.20 -8.20
CA ILE A 40 -7.86 4.15 -8.88
C ILE A 40 -8.63 5.33 -9.49
N GLY A 41 -9.93 5.15 -9.76
CA GLY A 41 -10.79 6.22 -10.26
C GLY A 41 -11.05 7.33 -9.24
N ASN A 42 -10.80 7.08 -7.96
CA ASN A 42 -10.96 8.08 -6.91
C ASN A 42 -9.78 9.04 -6.78
N TYR A 43 -8.70 8.79 -7.52
CA TYR A 43 -7.46 9.58 -7.42
C TYR A 43 -7.35 10.52 -8.62
N ASP A 44 -7.38 11.83 -8.36
CA ASP A 44 -7.21 12.84 -9.39
C ASP A 44 -5.73 13.14 -9.66
N GLU A 45 -5.44 14.09 -10.52
CA GLU A 45 -4.06 14.43 -10.87
C GLU A 45 -3.26 14.94 -9.67
N TYR A 46 -3.90 15.66 -8.76
CA TYR A 46 -3.26 16.15 -7.55
C TYR A 46 -2.84 14.97 -6.65
N HIS A 47 -3.74 14.02 -6.44
CA HIS A 47 -3.43 12.81 -5.67
C HIS A 47 -2.32 12.01 -6.34
N MET A 48 -2.41 11.81 -7.65
CA MET A 48 -1.42 11.03 -8.40
C MET A 48 -0.03 11.64 -8.29
N LYS A 49 0.06 12.96 -8.38
CA LYS A 49 1.35 13.65 -8.24
C LYS A 49 1.93 13.49 -6.85
N SER A 50 1.12 13.65 -5.82
CA SER A 50 1.54 13.46 -4.44
C SER A 50 2.01 12.04 -4.18
N LEU A 51 1.31 11.06 -4.73
CA LEU A 51 1.68 9.65 -4.59
C LEU A 51 2.97 9.34 -5.35
N PHE A 52 3.14 9.93 -6.53
CA PHE A 52 4.34 9.72 -7.33
C PHE A 52 5.60 10.17 -6.57
N ASP A 53 5.51 11.26 -5.84
CA ASP A 53 6.64 11.78 -5.06
C ASP A 53 7.05 10.84 -3.91
N ILE A 54 6.17 9.93 -3.50
CA ILE A 54 6.46 8.94 -2.45
C ILE A 54 7.27 7.76 -3.00
N LEU A 55 7.16 7.46 -4.29
CA LEU A 55 7.87 6.33 -4.90
C LEU A 55 9.37 6.53 -4.90
N THR A 56 10.11 5.44 -4.77
CA THR A 56 11.57 5.45 -4.97
C THR A 56 11.89 5.61 -6.47
N LEU A 57 13.14 5.92 -6.76
CA LEU A 57 13.59 5.99 -8.16
C LEU A 57 13.38 4.68 -8.90
N ASP A 58 13.65 3.55 -8.24
CA ASP A 58 13.41 2.22 -8.83
C ASP A 58 11.94 1.98 -9.12
N GLU A 59 11.07 2.38 -8.22
CA GLU A 59 9.63 2.24 -8.41
C GLU A 59 9.14 3.13 -9.55
N LYS A 60 9.64 4.35 -9.63
CA LYS A 60 9.32 5.26 -10.75
C LYS A 60 9.75 4.67 -12.09
N ALA A 61 10.92 4.05 -12.11
CA ALA A 61 11.41 3.39 -13.32
C ALA A 61 10.53 2.20 -13.70
N LYS A 62 10.14 1.37 -12.75
CA LYS A 62 9.23 0.25 -12.98
C LYS A 62 7.88 0.73 -13.52
N MET A 63 7.35 1.78 -12.94
CA MET A 63 6.09 2.37 -13.40
C MET A 63 6.17 2.78 -14.87
N SER A 64 7.28 3.39 -15.27
CA SER A 64 7.47 3.86 -16.64
C SER A 64 7.53 2.74 -17.68
N HIS A 65 7.82 1.50 -17.26
CA HIS A 65 7.88 0.35 -18.17
C HIS A 65 6.50 -0.17 -18.56
N TYR A 66 5.45 0.17 -17.83
CA TYR A 66 4.11 -0.25 -18.22
C TYR A 66 3.65 0.55 -19.45
N VAL A 67 3.13 -0.17 -20.45
CA VAL A 67 2.67 0.42 -21.69
C VAL A 67 1.33 1.12 -21.51
N HIS A 68 0.44 0.50 -20.72
CA HIS A 68 -0.91 1.01 -20.54
C HIS A 68 -1.01 1.94 -19.33
N VAL A 69 -1.72 3.06 -19.51
CA VAL A 69 -1.93 4.04 -18.43
C VAL A 69 -2.61 3.41 -17.23
N ALA A 70 -3.57 2.53 -17.45
CA ALA A 70 -4.27 1.86 -16.36
C ALA A 70 -3.31 1.03 -15.48
N ASP A 71 -2.35 0.36 -16.09
CA ASP A 71 -1.33 -0.40 -15.35
C ASP A 71 -0.42 0.54 -14.55
N GLN A 72 -0.03 1.67 -15.15
CA GLN A 72 0.76 2.68 -14.46
C GLN A 72 0.03 3.22 -13.23
N LYS A 73 -1.25 3.51 -13.37
CA LYS A 73 -2.06 4.02 -12.26
C LYS A 73 -2.23 2.99 -11.15
N ARG A 74 -2.48 1.74 -11.50
CA ARG A 74 -2.57 0.67 -10.48
C ARG A 74 -1.27 0.49 -9.74
N PHE A 75 -0.15 0.51 -10.45
CA PHE A 75 1.17 0.45 -9.83
C PHE A 75 1.38 1.62 -8.89
N LEU A 76 1.12 2.82 -9.37
CA LEU A 76 1.32 4.05 -8.61
C LEU A 76 0.50 4.05 -7.32
N VAL A 77 -0.80 3.85 -7.43
CA VAL A 77 -1.69 3.86 -6.26
C VAL A 77 -1.32 2.72 -5.31
N GLY A 78 -1.13 1.52 -5.84
CA GLY A 78 -0.85 0.35 -5.02
C GLY A 78 0.44 0.49 -4.21
N HIS A 79 1.53 0.85 -4.87
CA HIS A 79 2.84 0.90 -4.21
C HIS A 79 2.97 2.12 -3.29
N SER A 80 2.44 3.28 -3.70
CA SER A 80 2.48 4.47 -2.85
C SER A 80 1.63 4.29 -1.61
N MET A 81 0.41 3.78 -1.76
CA MET A 81 -0.47 3.56 -0.62
C MET A 81 0.06 2.46 0.29
N LEU A 82 0.72 1.44 -0.26
CA LEU A 82 1.40 0.44 0.54
C LEU A 82 2.44 1.08 1.47
N ARG A 83 3.27 1.98 0.94
CA ARG A 83 4.26 2.70 1.74
C ARG A 83 3.61 3.56 2.81
N ILE A 84 2.57 4.29 2.45
CA ILE A 84 1.84 5.14 3.38
C ILE A 84 1.23 4.32 4.51
N LEU A 85 0.55 3.23 4.19
CA LEU A 85 -0.07 2.39 5.20
C LEU A 85 0.96 1.69 6.09
N LEU A 86 2.04 1.15 5.51
CA LEU A 86 3.11 0.56 6.30
C LEU A 86 3.75 1.59 7.24
N SER A 87 3.93 2.81 6.77
CA SER A 87 4.47 3.88 7.62
C SER A 87 3.59 4.13 8.85
N ARG A 88 2.28 4.00 8.68
CA ARG A 88 1.34 4.16 9.79
C ARG A 88 1.30 2.96 10.72
N TYR A 89 1.31 1.76 10.16
CA TYR A 89 1.35 0.55 10.99
C TYR A 89 2.63 0.47 11.81
N LEU A 90 3.74 0.96 11.26
CA LEU A 90 5.06 0.83 11.86
C LEU A 90 5.58 2.11 12.52
N ALA A 91 4.82 3.20 12.47
CA ALA A 91 5.21 4.50 13.00
C ALA A 91 6.55 4.98 12.41
N ARG A 92 6.68 4.92 11.08
CA ARG A 92 7.86 5.36 10.33
C ARG A 92 7.44 6.30 9.22
N GLU A 93 8.40 7.04 8.68
CA GLU A 93 8.14 7.85 7.49
C GLU A 93 8.01 6.96 6.25
N PRO A 94 7.16 7.32 5.28
CA PRO A 94 7.03 6.53 4.05
C PRO A 94 8.36 6.31 3.32
N THR A 95 9.27 7.27 3.39
CA THR A 95 10.60 7.16 2.77
C THR A 95 11.52 6.18 3.49
N ASP A 96 11.20 5.83 4.72
CA ASP A 96 11.98 4.85 5.51
C ASP A 96 11.51 3.41 5.29
N ILE A 97 10.45 3.22 4.54
CA ILE A 97 9.94 1.89 4.22
C ILE A 97 10.78 1.27 3.13
N ILE A 98 11.39 0.13 3.44
CA ILE A 98 12.23 -0.62 2.49
C ILE A 98 11.43 -1.82 1.99
N LEU A 99 11.22 -1.88 0.69
CA LEU A 99 10.50 -2.97 0.04
C LEU A 99 11.46 -3.72 -0.87
N LEU A 100 11.52 -5.03 -0.72
CA LEU A 100 12.38 -5.91 -1.51
C LEU A 100 11.52 -6.96 -2.21
N ASN A 101 12.06 -7.52 -3.28
CA ASN A 101 11.43 -8.64 -3.96
C ASN A 101 12.08 -9.94 -3.49
N SER A 102 11.25 -10.95 -3.17
CA SER A 102 11.74 -12.29 -2.90
C SER A 102 12.27 -12.90 -4.21
N LYS A 103 12.93 -14.05 -4.11
CA LYS A 103 13.42 -14.75 -5.31
C LYS A 103 12.28 -15.17 -6.26
N HIS A 104 11.05 -15.23 -5.77
CA HIS A 104 9.87 -15.52 -6.60
C HIS A 104 9.15 -14.24 -7.05
N GLY A 105 9.76 -13.07 -6.82
CA GLY A 105 9.19 -11.80 -7.24
C GLY A 105 8.14 -11.22 -6.32
N LYS A 106 7.86 -11.84 -5.18
CA LYS A 106 6.90 -11.29 -4.22
C LYS A 106 7.53 -10.16 -3.42
N LEU A 107 6.81 -9.06 -3.32
CA LEU A 107 7.24 -7.89 -2.58
C LEU A 107 7.09 -8.14 -1.07
N TYR A 108 8.09 -7.75 -0.29
CA TYR A 108 8.07 -7.90 1.16
C TYR A 108 8.89 -6.80 1.82
N MET A 109 8.66 -6.60 3.12
CA MET A 109 9.47 -5.69 3.92
C MET A 109 10.31 -6.48 4.91
N PRO A 110 11.65 -6.40 4.85
CA PRO A 110 12.52 -7.15 5.77
C PRO A 110 12.36 -6.61 7.19
N GLN A 111 12.50 -7.52 8.16
CA GLN A 111 12.51 -7.19 9.59
C GLN A 111 11.24 -6.46 10.07
N SER A 112 10.14 -6.69 9.40
CA SER A 112 8.86 -6.11 9.77
C SER A 112 8.01 -7.12 10.53
N ASN A 113 7.32 -6.66 11.56
CA ASN A 113 6.32 -7.46 12.26
C ASN A 113 4.93 -7.34 11.63
N VAL A 114 4.82 -6.64 10.52
CA VAL A 114 3.60 -6.55 9.72
C VAL A 114 3.89 -7.13 8.35
N SER A 115 3.13 -8.13 7.97
CA SER A 115 3.19 -8.74 6.64
C SER A 115 2.05 -8.23 5.80
N PHE A 116 2.24 -8.19 4.49
CA PHE A 116 1.24 -7.65 3.60
C PHE A 116 1.13 -8.45 2.31
N ASN A 117 0.03 -8.23 1.61
CA ASN A 117 -0.18 -8.73 0.27
C ASN A 117 -0.83 -7.62 -0.57
N ILE A 118 -0.43 -7.54 -1.84
CA ILE A 118 -0.98 -6.59 -2.78
C ILE A 118 -1.55 -7.34 -3.97
N SER A 119 -2.78 -7.01 -4.34
CA SER A 119 -3.44 -7.58 -5.52
C SER A 119 -4.26 -6.51 -6.22
N HIS A 120 -4.58 -6.74 -7.48
CA HIS A 120 -5.40 -5.80 -8.23
C HIS A 120 -6.27 -6.53 -9.24
N SER A 121 -7.39 -5.89 -9.58
CA SER A 121 -8.31 -6.36 -10.61
C SER A 121 -9.10 -5.16 -11.12
N GLY A 122 -9.05 -4.92 -12.43
CA GLY A 122 -9.70 -3.76 -13.01
C GLY A 122 -9.19 -2.45 -12.42
N ASN A 123 -10.09 -1.64 -11.89
CA ASN A 123 -9.75 -0.36 -11.27
C ASN A 123 -9.46 -0.46 -9.78
N ARG A 124 -9.44 -1.68 -9.22
CA ARG A 124 -9.27 -1.87 -7.79
C ARG A 124 -7.90 -2.43 -7.46
N VAL A 125 -7.37 -1.94 -6.35
CA VAL A 125 -6.19 -2.48 -5.69
C VAL A 125 -6.61 -2.90 -4.29
N ALA A 126 -6.18 -4.08 -3.85
CA ALA A 126 -6.42 -4.55 -2.49
C ALA A 126 -5.08 -4.72 -1.77
N LEU A 127 -4.99 -4.13 -0.60
CA LEU A 127 -3.83 -4.25 0.28
C LEU A 127 -4.28 -4.93 1.57
N ALA A 128 -3.68 -6.06 1.90
CA ALA A 128 -4.01 -6.79 3.11
C ALA A 128 -2.81 -6.82 4.05
N PHE A 129 -3.07 -6.67 5.35
CA PHE A 129 -2.04 -6.62 6.38
C PHE A 129 -2.38 -7.55 7.53
N VAL A 130 -1.37 -8.24 8.03
CA VAL A 130 -1.46 -9.02 9.28
C VAL A 130 -0.20 -8.78 10.09
N LYS A 131 -0.34 -8.87 11.41
CA LYS A 131 0.78 -8.70 12.33
C LYS A 131 1.47 -10.04 12.54
N GLU A 132 2.81 -10.05 12.37
CA GLU A 132 3.69 -11.19 12.64
C GLU A 132 3.34 -12.48 11.90
N LYS A 133 2.60 -12.36 10.79
CA LYS A 133 2.22 -13.51 9.98
C LYS A 133 2.46 -13.22 8.52
N LYS A 134 2.71 -14.27 7.75
CA LYS A 134 2.74 -14.14 6.31
C LYS A 134 1.33 -14.25 5.77
N ILE A 135 1.00 -13.38 4.84
CA ILE A 135 -0.25 -13.43 4.10
C ILE A 135 0.02 -13.53 2.61
N GLY A 136 -1.02 -13.91 1.89
CA GLY A 136 -0.90 -14.25 0.49
C GLY A 136 -0.28 -15.62 0.34
N VAL A 137 -0.64 -16.30 -0.69
CA VAL A 137 -0.14 -17.63 -0.98
C VAL A 137 0.73 -17.56 -2.21
N ASP A 138 1.84 -18.19 -2.10
CA ASP A 138 2.76 -18.27 -3.23
C ASP A 138 2.41 -19.44 -4.13
#